data_7caa305f0db61859ef2bc089b7256884
#
_entry.id   7caa305f0db61859ef2bc089b7256884
#
_cell.length_a   1.000
_cell.length_b   1.000
_cell.length_c   1.000
_cell.angle_alpha   90.00
_cell.angle_beta   90.00
_cell.angle_gamma   90.00
#
_symmetry.space_group_name_H-M   'P 1'
#
loop_
_entity.id
_entity.type
_entity.pdbx_description
1 polymer ?
#
loop_
_entity_poly.entity_id
_entity_poly.type
_entity_poly.pdbx_seq_one_letter_code
_entity_poly.pdbx_strand_id
1 'polypeptide(L)'
;DPDAENSIVVVPGANAELAAPTALPPAAVVLAQLEVPIGAVVDVFRAARAAGSVTVLNPAPAGELPGELLPLADVVIPNEHEVELLGGAAALLERGARAVVVTRGAAGADVVTPTGTTHVAPYPVAPVDSTGAGDAFCGSLCARLASGDDLLTAARWAAVAGALATTQRGAVPAQPRAADIRTALAGG
;
A
#
# COMPACT_ATOMS: atom_id res chain seq x y z
N ASP A 1 -21.22 8.29 11.48
CA ASP A 1 -21.65 9.62 11.05
C ASP A 1 -22.59 9.46 9.85
N PRO A 2 -23.69 10.27 9.73
CA PRO A 2 -24.62 10.22 8.58
C PRO A 2 -23.93 10.48 7.23
N ASP A 3 -22.76 11.13 7.23
CA ASP A 3 -21.98 11.48 6.04
C ASP A 3 -20.94 10.40 5.67
N ALA A 4 -21.00 9.21 6.28
CA ALA A 4 -20.09 8.07 6.09
C ALA A 4 -18.60 8.37 6.39
N GLU A 5 -18.31 9.44 7.12
CA GLU A 5 -16.95 9.72 7.57
C GLU A 5 -16.58 8.89 8.80
N ASN A 6 -15.43 8.24 8.77
CA ASN A 6 -14.88 7.50 9.88
C ASN A 6 -13.99 8.38 10.73
N SER A 7 -14.18 8.36 12.05
CA SER A 7 -13.25 8.94 13.00
C SER A 7 -12.50 7.82 13.70
N ILE A 8 -11.18 7.78 13.56
CA ILE A 8 -10.34 6.75 14.18
C ILE A 8 -9.49 7.40 15.27
N VAL A 9 -9.61 6.89 16.50
CA VAL A 9 -8.73 7.26 17.62
C VAL A 9 -7.64 6.19 17.72
N VAL A 10 -6.39 6.60 17.45
CA VAL A 10 -5.23 5.69 17.52
C VAL A 10 -4.55 5.81 18.87
N VAL A 11 -4.40 4.67 19.56
CA VAL A 11 -3.56 4.53 20.75
C VAL A 11 -2.45 3.54 20.40
N PRO A 12 -1.20 4.00 20.16
CA PRO A 12 -0.14 3.16 19.62
C PRO A 12 0.19 1.93 20.47
N GLY A 13 0.12 2.07 21.81
CA GLY A 13 0.41 0.96 22.72
C GLY A 13 1.75 0.31 22.42
N ALA A 14 1.75 -1.03 22.27
CA ALA A 14 2.94 -1.80 21.98
C ALA A 14 3.60 -1.47 20.63
N ASN A 15 2.85 -0.91 19.68
CA ASN A 15 3.41 -0.50 18.38
C ASN A 15 4.48 0.59 18.57
N ALA A 16 4.34 1.47 19.56
CA ALA A 16 5.32 2.52 19.83
C ALA A 16 6.69 1.99 20.31
N GLU A 17 6.73 0.77 20.81
CA GLU A 17 7.93 0.12 21.35
C GLU A 17 8.62 -0.79 20.33
N LEU A 18 8.07 -0.88 19.11
CA LEU A 18 8.63 -1.76 18.08
C LEU A 18 10.01 -1.26 17.64
N ALA A 19 11.00 -2.13 17.71
CA ALA A 19 12.32 -1.93 17.14
C ALA A 19 12.53 -2.82 15.90
N ALA A 20 13.43 -2.41 15.03
CA ALA A 20 13.84 -3.26 13.93
C ALA A 20 14.41 -4.59 14.45
N PRO A 21 14.07 -5.74 13.84
CA PRO A 21 14.63 -7.01 14.23
C PRO A 21 16.12 -7.06 13.90
N THR A 22 16.90 -7.82 14.68
CA THR A 22 18.33 -7.98 14.47
C THR A 22 18.67 -8.69 13.15
N ALA A 23 17.73 -9.46 12.60
CA ALA A 23 17.83 -10.07 11.28
C ALA A 23 16.44 -10.17 10.66
N LEU A 24 16.34 -9.88 9.37
CA LEU A 24 15.12 -10.10 8.59
C LEU A 24 15.12 -11.55 8.06
N PRO A 25 13.97 -12.22 8.07
CA PRO A 25 13.82 -13.47 7.33
C PRO A 25 13.97 -13.18 5.82
N PRO A 26 14.43 -14.15 5.02
CA PRO A 26 14.44 -14.00 3.57
C PRO A 26 13.04 -13.67 3.05
N ALA A 27 12.93 -12.57 2.32
CA ALA A 27 11.68 -12.10 1.74
C ALA A 27 11.93 -11.47 0.37
N ALA A 28 11.04 -11.71 -0.60
CA ALA A 28 11.11 -11.04 -1.91
C ALA A 28 10.62 -9.59 -1.82
N VAL A 29 9.65 -9.32 -0.94
CA VAL A 29 9.05 -8.00 -0.73
C VAL A 29 8.91 -7.75 0.77
N VAL A 30 9.19 -6.53 1.19
CA VAL A 30 8.99 -6.03 2.56
C VAL A 30 8.04 -4.85 2.51
N LEU A 31 6.89 -4.96 3.17
CA LEU A 31 5.88 -3.91 3.30
C LEU A 31 5.92 -3.34 4.71
N ALA A 32 5.88 -2.01 4.82
CA ALA A 32 5.72 -1.31 6.09
C ALA A 32 4.66 -0.20 5.99
N GLN A 33 4.10 0.12 7.14
CA GLN A 33 3.20 1.26 7.39
C GLN A 33 3.84 2.20 8.41
N LEU A 34 3.15 3.30 8.78
CA LEU A 34 3.65 4.29 9.72
C LEU A 34 2.95 4.25 11.08
N GLU A 35 2.33 3.13 11.42
CA GLU A 35 1.75 2.88 12.76
C GLU A 35 2.79 2.36 13.77
N VAL A 36 4.05 2.33 13.37
CA VAL A 36 5.21 1.90 14.17
C VAL A 36 6.29 2.98 14.11
N PRO A 37 7.32 2.96 14.99
CA PRO A 37 8.39 3.95 14.95
C PRO A 37 9.07 4.01 13.59
N ILE A 38 9.10 5.20 13.00
CA ILE A 38 9.61 5.42 11.65
C ILE A 38 11.10 5.03 11.50
N GLY A 39 11.88 5.15 12.56
CA GLY A 39 13.27 4.67 12.61
C GLY A 39 13.36 3.16 12.41
N ALA A 40 12.43 2.39 12.99
CA ALA A 40 12.38 0.93 12.76
C ALA A 40 12.07 0.60 11.29
N VAL A 41 11.18 1.37 10.64
CA VAL A 41 10.89 1.22 9.21
C VAL A 41 12.12 1.50 8.35
N VAL A 42 12.85 2.58 8.65
CA VAL A 42 14.10 2.94 7.96
C VAL A 42 15.13 1.81 8.07
N ASP A 43 15.34 1.28 9.27
CA ASP A 43 16.32 0.22 9.51
C ASP A 43 15.93 -1.09 8.80
N VAL A 44 14.63 -1.45 8.85
CA VAL A 44 14.09 -2.61 8.13
C VAL A 44 14.26 -2.46 6.61
N PHE A 45 13.95 -1.28 6.05
CA PHE A 45 14.09 -1.04 4.60
C PHE A 45 15.55 -1.06 4.16
N ARG A 46 16.46 -0.51 4.99
CA ARG A 46 17.88 -0.58 4.70
C ARG A 46 18.39 -2.03 4.66
N ALA A 47 17.99 -2.84 5.62
CA ALA A 47 18.33 -4.27 5.66
C ALA A 47 17.69 -5.05 4.51
N ALA A 48 16.42 -4.80 4.20
CA ALA A 48 15.68 -5.43 3.09
C ALA A 48 16.37 -5.16 1.74
N ARG A 49 16.73 -3.91 1.47
CA ARG A 49 17.43 -3.54 0.23
C ARG A 49 18.81 -4.18 0.14
N ALA A 50 19.55 -4.24 1.24
CA ALA A 50 20.85 -4.94 1.28
C ALA A 50 20.70 -6.44 0.97
N ALA A 51 19.55 -7.04 1.28
CA ALA A 51 19.21 -8.42 0.95
C ALA A 51 18.61 -8.60 -0.46
N GLY A 52 18.40 -7.52 -1.23
CA GLY A 52 17.81 -7.57 -2.58
C GLY A 52 16.28 -7.65 -2.61
N SER A 53 15.61 -7.39 -1.49
CA SER A 53 14.15 -7.36 -1.40
C SER A 53 13.60 -6.06 -2.00
N VAL A 54 12.40 -6.12 -2.60
CA VAL A 54 11.61 -4.94 -2.96
C VAL A 54 10.99 -4.35 -1.68
N THR A 55 11.10 -3.03 -1.53
CA THR A 55 10.55 -2.32 -0.37
C THR A 55 9.30 -1.52 -0.76
N VAL A 56 8.23 -1.71 -0.02
CA VAL A 56 6.93 -1.06 -0.25
C VAL A 56 6.51 -0.31 1.02
N LEU A 57 6.22 0.98 0.88
CA LEU A 57 5.74 1.83 1.96
C LEU A 57 4.28 2.19 1.72
N ASN A 58 3.40 1.86 2.65
CA ASN A 58 2.10 2.50 2.76
C ASN A 58 2.22 3.62 3.82
N PRO A 59 2.24 4.91 3.44
CA PRO A 59 2.51 6.02 4.35
C PRO A 59 1.27 6.40 5.17
N ALA A 60 0.63 5.41 5.80
CA ALA A 60 -0.56 5.52 6.62
C ALA A 60 -0.22 5.31 8.11
N PRO A 61 -0.61 6.23 9.02
CA PRO A 61 -1.13 7.57 8.74
C PRO A 61 -0.06 8.50 8.13
N ALA A 62 -0.49 9.41 7.24
CA ALA A 62 0.42 10.37 6.64
C ALA A 62 1.01 11.33 7.70
N GLY A 63 2.31 11.55 7.61
CA GLY A 63 3.06 12.42 8.51
C GLY A 63 4.38 12.85 7.91
N GLU A 64 5.20 13.51 8.70
CA GLU A 64 6.53 13.92 8.27
C GLU A 64 7.42 12.69 8.02
N LEU A 65 7.97 12.57 6.81
CA LEU A 65 8.85 11.48 6.42
C LEU A 65 10.30 11.92 6.49
N PRO A 66 11.19 11.18 7.19
CA PRO A 66 12.63 11.44 7.15
C PRO A 66 13.17 11.41 5.73
N GLY A 67 14.13 12.29 5.42
CA GLY A 67 14.69 12.39 4.07
C GLY A 67 15.33 11.10 3.56
N GLU A 68 15.74 10.21 4.45
CA GLU A 68 16.34 8.91 4.11
C GLU A 68 15.32 7.80 3.79
N LEU A 69 14.02 7.96 4.15
CA LEU A 69 13.04 6.88 4.01
C LEU A 69 12.62 6.66 2.55
N LEU A 70 12.30 7.74 1.82
CA LEU A 70 11.81 7.64 0.44
C LEU A 70 12.85 7.05 -0.53
N PRO A 71 14.16 7.39 -0.44
CA PRO A 71 15.20 6.72 -1.24
C PRO A 71 15.31 5.20 -0.97
N LEU A 72 14.81 4.74 0.18
CA LEU A 72 14.77 3.31 0.51
C LEU A 72 13.51 2.62 0.01
N ALA A 73 12.46 3.34 -0.39
CA ALA A 73 11.20 2.79 -0.86
C ALA A 73 11.20 2.59 -2.38
N ASP A 74 11.02 1.35 -2.85
CA ASP A 74 10.84 1.08 -4.27
C ASP A 74 9.43 1.45 -4.74
N VAL A 75 8.42 1.26 -3.89
CA VAL A 75 7.03 1.66 -4.16
C VAL A 75 6.45 2.34 -2.93
N VAL A 76 5.77 3.47 -3.13
CA VAL A 76 4.98 4.16 -2.09
C VAL A 76 3.52 4.09 -2.47
N ILE A 77 2.64 3.66 -1.55
CA ILE A 77 1.21 3.46 -1.81
C ILE A 77 0.38 4.37 -0.89
N PRO A 78 0.24 5.66 -1.19
CA PRO A 78 -0.67 6.56 -0.49
C PRO A 78 -2.09 6.47 -1.05
N ASN A 79 -3.09 6.86 -0.25
CA ASN A 79 -4.40 7.23 -0.78
C ASN A 79 -4.41 8.69 -1.26
N GLU A 80 -5.56 9.17 -1.79
CA GLU A 80 -5.72 10.53 -2.31
C GLU A 80 -5.40 11.60 -1.26
N HIS A 81 -5.87 11.42 -0.04
CA HIS A 81 -5.65 12.36 1.04
C HIS A 81 -4.18 12.35 1.51
N GLU A 82 -3.61 11.16 1.67
CA GLU A 82 -2.21 11.00 2.09
C GLU A 82 -1.24 11.59 1.07
N VAL A 83 -1.48 11.37 -0.23
CA VAL A 83 -0.60 11.92 -1.26
C VAL A 83 -0.62 13.44 -1.30
N GLU A 84 -1.77 14.07 -1.05
CA GLU A 84 -1.89 15.54 -0.94
C GLU A 84 -1.09 16.07 0.26
N LEU A 85 -1.25 15.46 1.43
CA LEU A 85 -0.51 15.83 2.64
C LEU A 85 1.01 15.67 2.47
N LEU A 86 1.45 14.72 1.65
CA LEU A 86 2.86 14.45 1.37
C LEU A 86 3.44 15.30 0.23
N GLY A 87 2.65 16.22 -0.34
CA GLY A 87 3.08 17.16 -1.37
C GLY A 87 2.89 16.67 -2.81
N GLY A 88 2.17 15.58 -3.01
CA GLY A 88 1.87 15.00 -4.32
C GLY A 88 2.84 13.89 -4.74
N ALA A 89 2.41 13.07 -5.70
CA ALA A 89 3.20 11.93 -6.18
C ALA A 89 4.54 12.36 -6.81
N ALA A 90 4.58 13.50 -7.50
CA ALA A 90 5.80 14.04 -8.09
C ALA A 90 6.85 14.37 -7.01
N ALA A 91 6.41 15.03 -5.92
CA ALA A 91 7.31 15.35 -4.81
C ALA A 91 7.86 14.09 -4.12
N LEU A 92 7.07 13.00 -4.02
CA LEU A 92 7.56 11.73 -3.49
C LEU A 92 8.64 11.12 -4.39
N LEU A 93 8.47 11.17 -5.72
CA LEU A 93 9.50 10.74 -6.68
C LEU A 93 10.76 11.60 -6.60
N GLU A 94 10.62 12.94 -6.55
CA GLU A 94 11.76 13.86 -6.40
C GLU A 94 12.55 13.63 -5.11
N ARG A 95 11.87 13.20 -4.03
CA ARG A 95 12.46 12.84 -2.75
C ARG A 95 13.04 11.43 -2.73
N GLY A 96 13.02 10.70 -3.84
CA GLY A 96 13.75 9.46 -4.04
C GLY A 96 12.93 8.16 -4.08
N ALA A 97 11.60 8.19 -3.97
CA ALA A 97 10.77 7.03 -4.25
C ALA A 97 10.90 6.63 -5.74
N ARG A 98 10.92 5.33 -6.05
CA ARG A 98 11.06 4.90 -7.45
C ARG A 98 9.74 4.85 -8.20
N ALA A 99 8.65 4.57 -7.49
CA ALA A 99 7.30 4.61 -8.00
C ALA A 99 6.31 4.98 -6.89
N VAL A 100 5.17 5.57 -7.28
CA VAL A 100 4.06 5.89 -6.39
C VAL A 100 2.80 5.27 -6.97
N VAL A 101 2.02 4.56 -6.15
CA VAL A 101 0.71 4.01 -6.54
C VAL A 101 -0.34 4.72 -5.69
N VAL A 102 -1.01 5.71 -6.27
CA VAL A 102 -2.05 6.48 -5.56
C VAL A 102 -3.37 5.74 -5.65
N THR A 103 -3.89 5.26 -4.53
CA THR A 103 -5.22 4.62 -4.50
C THR A 103 -6.31 5.68 -4.45
N ARG A 104 -7.37 5.50 -5.28
CA ARG A 104 -8.47 6.47 -5.48
C ARG A 104 -9.83 5.86 -5.19
N GLY A 105 -9.91 4.89 -4.31
CA GLY A 105 -11.15 4.21 -3.94
C GLY A 105 -11.93 3.73 -5.17
N ALA A 106 -13.16 4.23 -5.33
CA ALA A 106 -14.03 3.88 -6.46
C ALA A 106 -13.51 4.38 -7.83
N ALA A 107 -12.50 5.24 -7.87
CA ALA A 107 -11.87 5.70 -9.11
C ALA A 107 -10.63 4.87 -9.50
N GLY A 108 -10.31 3.79 -8.77
CA GLY A 108 -9.20 2.91 -9.11
C GLY A 108 -7.86 3.34 -8.49
N ALA A 109 -6.79 3.36 -9.27
CA ALA A 109 -5.48 3.79 -8.82
C ALA A 109 -4.64 4.39 -9.94
N ASP A 110 -3.67 5.24 -9.59
CA ASP A 110 -2.68 5.76 -10.55
C ASP A 110 -1.29 5.25 -10.20
N VAL A 111 -0.64 4.60 -11.15
CA VAL A 111 0.77 4.21 -11.07
C VAL A 111 1.61 5.33 -11.67
N VAL A 112 2.36 6.03 -10.82
CA VAL A 112 3.19 7.19 -11.18
C VAL A 112 4.65 6.81 -11.08
N THR A 113 5.38 7.01 -12.17
CA THR A 113 6.82 6.75 -12.28
C THR A 113 7.52 7.96 -12.89
N PRO A 114 8.86 8.02 -12.89
CA PRO A 114 9.59 9.08 -13.61
C PRO A 114 9.28 9.17 -15.10
N THR A 115 8.74 8.11 -15.72
CA THR A 115 8.41 8.06 -17.15
C THR A 115 6.96 8.43 -17.47
N GLY A 116 6.12 8.61 -16.44
CA GLY A 116 4.71 9.03 -16.61
C GLY A 116 3.76 8.36 -15.66
N THR A 117 2.48 8.63 -15.87
CA THR A 117 1.36 8.10 -15.08
C THR A 117 0.52 7.15 -15.92
N THR A 118 0.18 6.00 -15.35
CA THR A 118 -0.76 5.05 -15.94
C THR A 118 -1.92 4.82 -14.98
N HIS A 119 -3.13 5.04 -15.46
CA HIS A 119 -4.34 4.81 -14.67
C HIS A 119 -4.71 3.32 -14.67
N VAL A 120 -5.04 2.81 -13.50
CA VAL A 120 -5.62 1.48 -13.28
C VAL A 120 -7.11 1.67 -13.00
N ALA A 121 -7.95 1.20 -13.92
CA ALA A 121 -9.39 1.31 -13.78
C ALA A 121 -9.90 0.57 -12.52
N PRO A 122 -10.95 1.08 -11.86
CA PRO A 122 -11.56 0.40 -10.73
C PRO A 122 -12.25 -0.89 -11.19
N TYR A 123 -12.31 -1.87 -10.28
CA TYR A 123 -13.16 -3.03 -10.48
C TYR A 123 -14.56 -2.72 -9.92
N PRO A 124 -15.63 -2.86 -10.73
CA PRO A 124 -16.99 -2.47 -10.30
C PRO A 124 -17.55 -3.43 -9.25
N VAL A 125 -17.92 -2.89 -8.11
CA VAL A 125 -18.60 -3.62 -7.01
C VAL A 125 -19.67 -2.76 -6.37
N ALA A 126 -20.56 -3.38 -5.60
CA ALA A 126 -21.45 -2.67 -4.67
C ALA A 126 -20.80 -2.69 -3.27
N PRO A 127 -20.19 -1.60 -2.80
CA PRO A 127 -19.47 -1.59 -1.53
C PRO A 127 -20.45 -1.65 -0.34
N VAL A 128 -20.04 -2.36 0.71
CA VAL A 128 -20.76 -2.51 1.98
C VAL A 128 -19.97 -1.90 3.13
N ASP A 129 -18.63 -2.09 3.13
CA ASP A 129 -17.73 -1.65 4.17
C ASP A 129 -16.32 -1.50 3.59
N SER A 130 -15.73 -0.32 3.69
CA SER A 130 -14.38 -0.04 3.13
C SER A 130 -13.23 -0.43 4.08
N THR A 131 -13.54 -0.94 5.28
CA THR A 131 -12.54 -1.32 6.27
C THR A 131 -11.60 -2.41 5.73
N GLY A 132 -10.30 -2.16 5.74
CA GLY A 132 -9.28 -3.09 5.27
C GLY A 132 -9.11 -3.17 3.74
N ALA A 133 -9.82 -2.34 2.96
CA ALA A 133 -9.64 -2.31 1.50
C ALA A 133 -8.23 -1.87 1.08
N GLY A 134 -7.65 -0.88 1.78
CA GLY A 134 -6.27 -0.46 1.60
C GLY A 134 -5.27 -1.56 1.92
N ASP A 135 -5.51 -2.32 3.01
CA ASP A 135 -4.67 -3.45 3.40
C ASP A 135 -4.73 -4.57 2.36
N ALA A 136 -5.95 -4.87 1.84
CA ALA A 136 -6.15 -5.83 0.76
C ALA A 136 -5.39 -5.41 -0.51
N PHE A 137 -5.45 -4.13 -0.86
CA PHE A 137 -4.70 -3.57 -1.99
C PHE A 137 -3.19 -3.74 -1.78
N CYS A 138 -2.64 -3.23 -0.68
CA CYS A 138 -1.20 -3.29 -0.38
C CYS A 138 -0.68 -4.72 -0.31
N GLY A 139 -1.37 -5.61 0.42
CA GLY A 139 -0.98 -7.01 0.55
C GLY A 139 -1.01 -7.76 -0.78
N SER A 140 -2.05 -7.53 -1.60
CA SER A 140 -2.18 -8.15 -2.92
C SER A 140 -1.14 -7.65 -3.91
N LEU A 141 -0.84 -6.34 -3.93
CA LEU A 141 0.24 -5.76 -4.74
C LEU A 141 1.58 -6.41 -4.39
N CYS A 142 1.91 -6.48 -3.09
CA CYS A 142 3.15 -7.09 -2.62
C CYS A 142 3.24 -8.58 -2.99
N ALA A 143 2.15 -9.34 -2.89
CA ALA A 143 2.10 -10.75 -3.26
C ALA A 143 2.39 -10.95 -4.77
N ARG A 144 1.91 -10.05 -5.63
CA ARG A 144 2.17 -10.09 -7.08
C ARG A 144 3.59 -9.70 -7.42
N LEU A 145 4.12 -8.65 -6.80
CA LEU A 145 5.53 -8.27 -6.93
C LEU A 145 6.46 -9.43 -6.49
N ALA A 146 6.14 -10.09 -5.37
CA ALA A 146 6.88 -11.25 -4.89
C ALA A 146 6.82 -12.45 -5.84
N SER A 147 5.78 -12.53 -6.69
CA SER A 147 5.64 -13.55 -7.74
C SER A 147 6.38 -13.18 -9.04
N GLY A 148 6.99 -11.99 -9.12
CA GLY A 148 7.76 -11.52 -10.27
C GLY A 148 6.95 -10.71 -11.29
N ASP A 149 5.73 -10.32 -10.97
CA ASP A 149 4.95 -9.44 -11.86
C ASP A 149 5.55 -8.02 -11.88
N ASP A 150 5.33 -7.31 -12.99
CA ASP A 150 5.58 -5.87 -13.05
C ASP A 150 4.57 -5.08 -12.19
N LEU A 151 4.94 -3.83 -11.87
CA LEU A 151 4.16 -2.97 -10.97
C LEU A 151 2.74 -2.71 -11.49
N LEU A 152 2.55 -2.53 -12.79
CA LEU A 152 1.23 -2.24 -13.37
C LEU A 152 0.32 -3.46 -13.28
N THR A 153 0.84 -4.64 -13.57
CA THR A 153 0.13 -5.93 -13.41
C THR A 153 -0.24 -6.16 -11.94
N ALA A 154 0.70 -5.91 -11.03
CA ALA A 154 0.46 -6.01 -9.59
C ALA A 154 -0.62 -5.02 -9.11
N ALA A 155 -0.60 -3.77 -9.61
CA ALA A 155 -1.59 -2.75 -9.26
C ALA A 155 -3.00 -3.08 -9.78
N ARG A 156 -3.13 -3.65 -10.98
CA ARG A 156 -4.42 -4.14 -11.51
C ARG A 156 -5.03 -5.24 -10.64
N TRP A 157 -4.21 -6.19 -10.23
CA TRP A 157 -4.62 -7.25 -9.31
C TRP A 157 -5.04 -6.68 -7.96
N ALA A 158 -4.26 -5.74 -7.43
CA ALA A 158 -4.52 -5.08 -6.16
C ALA A 158 -5.82 -4.26 -6.16
N ALA A 159 -6.13 -3.58 -7.28
CA ALA A 159 -7.37 -2.83 -7.45
C ALA A 159 -8.60 -3.75 -7.32
N VAL A 160 -8.54 -4.94 -7.93
CA VAL A 160 -9.62 -5.96 -7.77
C VAL A 160 -9.69 -6.45 -6.33
N ALA A 161 -8.56 -6.72 -5.69
CA ALA A 161 -8.51 -7.18 -4.30
C ALA A 161 -9.13 -6.14 -3.34
N GLY A 162 -8.73 -4.87 -3.47
CA GLY A 162 -9.28 -3.78 -2.67
C GLY A 162 -10.78 -3.60 -2.89
N ALA A 163 -11.26 -3.68 -4.14
CA ALA A 163 -12.67 -3.61 -4.45
C ALA A 163 -13.46 -4.77 -3.84
N LEU A 164 -13.02 -6.01 -4.00
CA LEU A 164 -13.67 -7.18 -3.42
C LEU A 164 -13.73 -7.12 -1.88
N ALA A 165 -12.70 -6.61 -1.23
CA ALA A 165 -12.69 -6.44 0.21
C ALA A 165 -13.81 -5.51 0.71
N THR A 166 -14.28 -4.57 -0.12
CA THR A 166 -15.39 -3.68 0.28
C THR A 166 -16.77 -4.36 0.24
N THR A 167 -16.91 -5.55 -0.33
CA THR A 167 -18.21 -6.21 -0.52
C THR A 167 -18.75 -6.92 0.71
N GLN A 168 -17.95 -7.01 1.77
CA GLN A 168 -18.31 -7.67 3.04
C GLN A 168 -17.93 -6.79 4.21
N ARG A 169 -18.56 -7.00 5.37
CA ARG A 169 -18.25 -6.27 6.60
C ARG A 169 -17.02 -6.84 7.30
N GLY A 170 -16.21 -5.93 7.85
CA GLY A 170 -15.06 -6.23 8.68
C GLY A 170 -13.76 -6.40 7.89
N ALA A 171 -12.62 -6.06 8.52
CA ALA A 171 -11.32 -6.05 7.86
C ALA A 171 -10.84 -7.45 7.46
N VAL A 172 -10.67 -8.35 8.43
CA VAL A 172 -10.08 -9.69 8.18
C VAL A 172 -11.06 -10.63 7.45
N PRO A 173 -12.35 -10.71 7.83
CA PRO A 173 -13.31 -11.59 7.13
C PRO A 173 -13.52 -11.21 5.65
N ALA A 174 -13.39 -9.92 5.32
CA ALA A 174 -13.63 -9.38 3.99
C ALA A 174 -12.44 -9.58 3.03
N GLN A 175 -11.28 -10.04 3.50
CA GLN A 175 -10.10 -10.22 2.65
C GLN A 175 -10.35 -11.28 1.57
N PRO A 176 -10.24 -10.93 0.26
CA PRO A 176 -10.49 -11.87 -0.82
C PRO A 176 -9.36 -12.89 -0.92
N ARG A 177 -9.69 -14.09 -1.34
CA ARG A 177 -8.69 -15.10 -1.69
C ARG A 177 -8.18 -14.88 -3.11
N ALA A 178 -6.97 -15.34 -3.39
CA ALA A 178 -6.39 -15.23 -4.73
C ALA A 178 -7.24 -15.91 -5.82
N ALA A 179 -8.07 -16.90 -5.48
CA ALA A 179 -9.00 -17.53 -6.40
C ALA A 179 -10.13 -16.57 -6.81
N ASP A 180 -10.66 -15.80 -5.84
CA ASP A 180 -11.74 -14.84 -6.07
C ASP A 180 -11.28 -13.72 -7.00
N ILE A 181 -10.07 -13.22 -6.77
CA ILE A 181 -9.46 -12.17 -7.59
C ILE A 181 -9.21 -12.70 -9.03
N ARG A 182 -8.71 -13.94 -9.19
CA ARG A 182 -8.54 -14.54 -10.51
C ARG A 182 -9.86 -14.66 -11.28
N THR A 183 -10.92 -15.10 -10.58
CA THR A 183 -12.25 -15.22 -11.18
C THR A 183 -12.78 -13.86 -11.63
N ALA A 184 -12.63 -12.84 -10.79
CA ALA A 184 -13.03 -11.47 -11.13
C ALA A 184 -12.29 -10.92 -12.36
N LEU A 185 -10.98 -11.12 -12.45
CA LEU A 185 -10.18 -10.70 -13.60
C LEU A 185 -10.48 -11.48 -14.89
N ALA A 186 -10.96 -12.73 -14.80
CA ALA A 186 -11.29 -13.54 -15.97
C ALA A 186 -12.70 -13.25 -16.51
N GLY A 187 -13.57 -12.65 -15.71
CA GLY A 187 -14.96 -12.34 -16.07
C GLY A 187 -15.24 -10.91 -16.52
N GLY A 188 -14.24 -10.04 -16.46
CA GLY A 188 -14.27 -8.66 -16.95
C GLY A 188 -13.46 -8.53 -18.23
#